data_c56442e6e323876734f465c3b5ae69cd
#
_entry.id   c56442e6e323876734f465c3b5ae69cd
#
_cell.length_a   1.000
_cell.length_b   1.000
_cell.length_c   1.000
_cell.angle_alpha   90.00
_cell.angle_beta   90.00
_cell.angle_gamma   90.00
#
_symmetry.space_group_name_H-M   'P 1'
#
loop_
_entity.id
_entity.type
_entity.pdbx_description
1 polymer ?
#
loop_
_entity_poly.entity_id
_entity_poly.type
_entity_poly.pdbx_seq_one_letter_code
_entity_poly.pdbx_strand_id
1 'polypeptide(L)'
;IETMKKEKSIDFVFTNEGVYALRNILKLENFSPENLSKIKGIAFRDNEKIIINEPESIVPNDKMDTDLPGYAWDLLPYKNTPLDLYRAPMWHAEYDFEKRTPYASLQTSLGCQFGCNFCMINILNRDDNEEVGVASNYSRMRFWSTNFIIKEFDKLIDMGVKTIRIVDEMFLLNPKYYIPLCEQLAERNKDDSLRIWSYSRIDTVKRPEILKLVRRAGIKWLALGIESGDKSVRLEVDKGKFEDVDVQEVIQKVHEADINVMANYIFGLPGDTEDTIKKTFELSLKLCTAGWNTYGAMALPGSLLYKKALDDGTKLPDTYEGYSFHSYDTLPLPTEKLTAREVITLRDEAFDKYHNYKPFLNLIE
;
A
#
# COMPACT_ATOMS: atom_id res chain seq x y z
N ILE A 1 -12.28 -16.44 11.69
CA ILE A 1 -12.33 -17.58 12.65
C ILE A 1 -10.91 -17.96 13.08
N GLU A 2 -10.03 -18.21 12.13
CA GLU A 2 -8.67 -18.72 12.41
C GLU A 2 -7.87 -17.80 13.34
N THR A 3 -7.88 -16.49 13.08
CA THR A 3 -7.25 -15.48 13.94
C THR A 3 -7.70 -15.60 15.40
N MET A 4 -9.01 -15.71 15.64
CA MET A 4 -9.55 -15.84 16.98
C MET A 4 -9.27 -17.23 17.61
N LYS A 5 -9.08 -18.29 16.80
CA LYS A 5 -8.66 -19.60 17.30
C LYS A 5 -7.23 -19.61 17.78
N LYS A 6 -6.34 -18.94 17.02
CA LYS A 6 -4.90 -18.85 17.31
C LYS A 6 -4.61 -17.88 18.45
N GLU A 7 -5.34 -16.74 18.49
CA GLU A 7 -5.12 -15.69 19.49
C GLU A 7 -6.35 -15.49 20.38
N LYS A 8 -6.24 -15.98 21.62
CA LYS A 8 -7.35 -15.97 22.59
C LYS A 8 -7.59 -14.62 23.24
N SER A 9 -6.63 -13.71 23.17
CA SER A 9 -6.75 -12.34 23.71
C SER A 9 -7.60 -11.42 22.82
N ILE A 10 -7.97 -11.87 21.62
CA ILE A 10 -8.83 -11.10 20.72
C ILE A 10 -10.29 -11.31 21.09
N ASP A 11 -10.98 -10.24 21.49
CA ASP A 11 -12.41 -10.24 21.82
C ASP A 11 -13.29 -10.17 20.56
N PHE A 12 -12.92 -9.28 19.60
CA PHE A 12 -13.68 -9.03 18.38
C PHE A 12 -12.79 -8.98 17.15
N VAL A 13 -13.32 -9.44 16.02
CA VAL A 13 -12.73 -9.24 14.69
C VAL A 13 -13.77 -8.58 13.80
N PHE A 14 -13.40 -7.47 13.17
CA PHE A 14 -14.24 -6.85 12.14
C PHE A 14 -14.01 -7.57 10.82
N THR A 15 -15.11 -7.89 10.12
CA THR A 15 -15.07 -8.74 8.93
C THR A 15 -14.88 -7.98 7.63
N ASN A 16 -14.90 -6.64 7.68
CA ASN A 16 -14.61 -5.74 6.57
C ASN A 16 -13.96 -4.44 7.08
N GLU A 17 -14.38 -3.26 6.60
CA GLU A 17 -13.85 -1.94 7.01
C GLU A 17 -13.97 -1.66 8.53
N GLY A 18 -14.99 -2.18 9.18
CA GLY A 18 -15.17 -2.10 10.62
C GLY A 18 -15.75 -0.79 11.17
N VAL A 19 -15.86 0.27 10.41
CA VAL A 19 -16.24 1.63 10.88
C VAL A 19 -17.62 1.63 11.55
N TYR A 20 -18.63 1.18 10.85
CA TYR A 20 -19.99 1.13 11.39
C TYR A 20 -20.17 0.06 12.47
N ALA A 21 -19.50 -1.08 12.32
CA ALA A 21 -19.50 -2.12 13.34
C ALA A 21 -18.90 -1.62 14.65
N LEU A 22 -17.75 -0.92 14.61
CA LEU A 22 -17.13 -0.31 15.80
C LEU A 22 -18.07 0.73 16.44
N ARG A 23 -18.63 1.65 15.62
CA ARG A 23 -19.62 2.62 16.11
C ARG A 23 -20.80 1.97 16.80
N ASN A 24 -21.29 0.86 16.27
CA ASN A 24 -22.45 0.13 16.83
C ASN A 24 -22.08 -0.61 18.12
N ILE A 25 -20.87 -1.21 18.22
CA ILE A 25 -20.35 -1.81 19.45
C ILE A 25 -20.25 -0.75 20.57
N LEU A 26 -19.71 0.42 20.28
CA LEU A 26 -19.53 1.52 21.26
C LEU A 26 -20.84 2.08 21.82
N LYS A 27 -21.99 1.78 21.19
CA LYS A 27 -23.32 2.15 21.67
C LYS A 27 -23.96 1.10 22.58
N LEU A 28 -23.35 -0.05 22.72
CA LEU A 28 -23.89 -1.10 23.58
C LEU A 28 -23.68 -0.76 25.05
N GLU A 29 -24.68 -1.06 25.89
CA GLU A 29 -24.58 -0.93 27.34
C GLU A 29 -23.69 -2.02 27.95
N ASN A 30 -23.66 -3.20 27.33
CA ASN A 30 -22.80 -4.30 27.70
C ASN A 30 -22.51 -5.22 26.51
N PHE A 31 -21.49 -6.05 26.63
CA PHE A 31 -21.03 -6.97 25.59
C PHE A 31 -21.55 -8.40 25.78
N SER A 32 -22.82 -8.56 26.21
CA SER A 32 -23.41 -9.87 26.28
C SER A 32 -23.52 -10.53 24.89
N PRO A 33 -23.42 -11.86 24.77
CA PRO A 33 -23.57 -12.53 23.47
C PRO A 33 -24.88 -12.19 22.75
N GLU A 34 -25.96 -11.94 23.48
CA GLU A 34 -27.24 -11.50 22.93
C GLU A 34 -27.13 -10.13 22.24
N ASN A 35 -26.43 -9.18 22.87
CA ASN A 35 -26.24 -7.85 22.29
C ASN A 35 -25.26 -7.87 21.10
N LEU A 36 -24.16 -8.63 21.24
CA LEU A 36 -23.17 -8.78 20.18
C LEU A 36 -23.72 -9.45 18.94
N SER A 37 -24.63 -10.41 19.07
CA SER A 37 -25.26 -11.09 17.93
C SER A 37 -26.10 -10.18 17.05
N LYS A 38 -26.47 -8.97 17.54
CA LYS A 38 -27.22 -7.96 16.77
C LYS A 38 -26.32 -7.02 15.96
N ILE A 39 -25.00 -7.06 16.20
CA ILE A 39 -24.03 -6.17 15.55
C ILE A 39 -23.52 -6.82 14.26
N LYS A 40 -23.81 -6.21 13.11
CA LYS A 40 -23.28 -6.66 11.82
C LYS A 40 -21.76 -6.39 11.71
N GLY A 41 -21.08 -7.17 10.89
CA GLY A 41 -19.68 -6.97 10.54
C GLY A 41 -18.67 -7.35 11.62
N ILE A 42 -19.07 -8.20 12.58
CA ILE A 42 -18.16 -8.69 13.61
C ILE A 42 -18.14 -10.22 13.69
N ALA A 43 -17.00 -10.74 14.13
CA ALA A 43 -16.90 -12.04 14.75
C ALA A 43 -16.55 -11.84 16.22
N PHE A 44 -17.15 -12.63 17.11
CA PHE A 44 -16.94 -12.55 18.55
C PHE A 44 -16.96 -13.95 19.20
N ARG A 45 -16.51 -14.03 20.44
CA ARG A 45 -16.46 -15.28 21.19
C ARG A 45 -17.65 -15.37 22.15
N ASP A 46 -18.37 -16.48 22.05
CA ASP A 46 -19.36 -16.89 23.04
C ASP A 46 -18.91 -18.24 23.64
N ASN A 47 -18.35 -18.18 24.85
CA ASN A 47 -17.64 -19.30 25.48
C ASN A 47 -16.56 -19.87 24.54
N GLU A 48 -16.66 -21.16 24.18
CA GLU A 48 -15.72 -21.82 23.26
C GLU A 48 -16.09 -21.66 21.77
N LYS A 49 -17.23 -21.02 21.46
CA LYS A 49 -17.70 -20.86 20.08
C LYS A 49 -17.33 -19.50 19.55
N ILE A 50 -16.90 -19.46 18.28
CA ILE A 50 -16.72 -18.22 17.54
C ILE A 50 -17.95 -18.02 16.65
N ILE A 51 -18.66 -16.93 16.88
CA ILE A 51 -19.85 -16.52 16.12
C ILE A 51 -19.43 -15.46 15.13
N ILE A 52 -19.87 -15.57 13.88
CA ILE A 52 -19.68 -14.57 12.83
C ILE A 52 -21.06 -14.05 12.45
N ASN A 53 -21.26 -12.75 12.57
CA ASN A 53 -22.48 -12.09 12.16
C ASN A 53 -22.43 -11.74 10.65
N GLU A 54 -23.59 -11.37 10.10
CA GLU A 54 -23.68 -10.83 8.74
C GLU A 54 -22.73 -9.64 8.56
N PRO A 55 -22.20 -9.41 7.34
CA PRO A 55 -21.37 -8.25 7.05
C PRO A 55 -22.10 -6.92 7.31
N GLU A 56 -21.35 -5.92 7.75
CA GLU A 56 -21.83 -4.55 7.84
C GLU A 56 -21.49 -3.82 6.54
N SER A 57 -22.25 -2.79 6.19
CA SER A 57 -21.95 -1.93 5.05
C SER A 57 -20.65 -1.14 5.27
N ILE A 58 -19.92 -0.92 4.19
CA ILE A 58 -18.80 0.03 4.19
C ILE A 58 -19.32 1.46 4.18
N VAL A 59 -18.47 2.42 4.56
CA VAL A 59 -18.84 3.84 4.48
C VAL A 59 -19.04 4.23 3.00
N PRO A 60 -20.23 4.70 2.59
CA PRO A 60 -20.47 5.13 1.22
C PRO A 60 -19.60 6.33 0.83
N ASN A 61 -19.30 6.48 -0.48
CA ASN A 61 -18.44 7.56 -0.95
C ASN A 61 -18.93 8.96 -0.59
N ASP A 62 -20.24 9.20 -0.58
CA ASP A 62 -20.87 10.47 -0.19
C ASP A 62 -20.87 10.71 1.32
N LYS A 63 -20.47 9.74 2.13
CA LYS A 63 -20.36 9.81 3.58
C LYS A 63 -18.92 9.82 4.10
N MET A 64 -17.93 9.78 3.22
CA MET A 64 -16.52 9.71 3.62
C MET A 64 -16.13 10.85 4.59
N ASP A 65 -16.48 12.09 4.29
CA ASP A 65 -16.12 13.26 5.11
C ASP A 65 -16.82 13.29 6.48
N THR A 66 -18.01 12.68 6.60
CA THR A 66 -18.83 12.72 7.83
C THR A 66 -18.63 11.50 8.71
N ASP A 67 -18.56 10.31 8.12
CA ASP A 67 -18.57 9.05 8.85
C ASP A 67 -17.15 8.47 9.03
N LEU A 68 -16.18 9.01 8.28
CA LEU A 68 -14.73 8.86 8.50
C LEU A 68 -14.10 10.24 8.75
N PRO A 69 -14.29 10.85 9.92
CA PRO A 69 -14.05 12.27 10.17
C PRO A 69 -12.57 12.68 10.28
N GLY A 70 -11.64 11.88 9.80
CA GLY A 70 -10.21 12.18 9.76
C GLY A 70 -9.46 11.63 10.97
N TYR A 71 -8.39 12.31 11.32
CA TYR A 71 -7.40 11.83 12.28
C TYR A 71 -7.41 12.68 13.56
N ALA A 72 -7.28 12.02 14.70
CA ALA A 72 -7.14 12.65 16.01
C ALA A 72 -5.66 13.01 16.28
N TRP A 73 -5.07 13.86 15.45
CA TRP A 73 -3.67 14.27 15.55
C TRP A 73 -3.29 14.87 16.90
N ASP A 74 -4.26 15.55 17.55
CA ASP A 74 -4.13 16.19 18.86
C ASP A 74 -3.92 15.19 20.00
N LEU A 75 -4.31 13.92 19.81
CA LEU A 75 -4.08 12.84 20.79
C LEU A 75 -2.66 12.27 20.69
N LEU A 76 -1.91 12.58 19.66
CA LEU A 76 -0.55 12.13 19.47
C LEU A 76 0.45 13.15 20.05
N PRO A 77 1.54 12.72 20.72
CA PRO A 77 2.46 13.60 21.41
C PRO A 77 3.44 14.35 20.48
N TYR A 78 2.98 14.86 19.35
CA TYR A 78 3.81 15.60 18.39
C TYR A 78 4.52 16.81 18.99
N LYS A 79 3.87 17.50 19.96
CA LYS A 79 4.44 18.69 20.60
C LYS A 79 5.60 18.36 21.55
N ASN A 80 5.53 17.21 22.24
CA ASN A 80 6.45 16.87 23.32
C ASN A 80 7.65 16.05 22.84
N THR A 81 7.40 15.11 21.92
CA THR A 81 8.39 14.13 21.45
C THR A 81 8.34 13.92 19.95
N PRO A 82 8.29 14.98 19.11
CA PRO A 82 7.97 14.85 17.69
C PRO A 82 9.04 14.06 16.91
N LEU A 83 10.33 14.30 17.22
CA LEU A 83 11.41 13.65 16.47
C LEU A 83 11.75 12.25 17.00
N ASP A 84 11.52 11.99 18.29
CA ASP A 84 11.84 10.68 18.87
C ASP A 84 10.84 9.60 18.47
N LEU A 85 9.55 9.96 18.39
CA LEU A 85 8.47 9.01 18.08
C LEU A 85 8.03 9.06 16.61
N TYR A 86 8.03 10.23 15.98
CA TYR A 86 7.42 10.45 14.67
C TYR A 86 8.39 11.06 13.65
N ARG A 87 9.70 10.90 13.82
CA ARG A 87 10.63 11.43 12.84
C ARG A 87 10.65 10.61 11.55
N ALA A 88 10.77 11.31 10.44
CA ALA A 88 10.83 10.70 9.13
C ALA A 88 12.00 9.73 8.98
N PRO A 89 11.85 8.63 8.23
CA PRO A 89 12.98 7.86 7.73
C PRO A 89 13.97 8.73 6.95
N MET A 90 15.26 8.35 6.96
CA MET A 90 16.34 9.15 6.31
C MET A 90 16.05 9.44 4.84
N TRP A 91 15.61 8.44 4.08
CA TRP A 91 15.33 8.59 2.65
C TRP A 91 14.12 9.51 2.35
N HIS A 92 13.16 9.66 3.27
CA HIS A 92 12.11 10.69 3.16
C HIS A 92 12.66 12.11 3.33
N ALA A 93 13.78 12.26 4.00
CA ALA A 93 14.50 13.51 4.18
C ALA A 93 15.66 13.67 3.18
N GLU A 94 15.57 13.00 2.01
CA GLU A 94 16.59 13.10 0.96
C GLU A 94 18.00 12.67 1.47
N TYR A 95 18.03 11.67 2.37
CA TYR A 95 19.23 11.20 3.07
C TYR A 95 19.95 12.25 3.91
N ASP A 96 19.38 13.46 4.09
CA ASP A 96 19.91 14.52 4.89
C ASP A 96 19.31 14.49 6.30
N PHE A 97 20.15 14.25 7.31
CA PHE A 97 19.72 14.17 8.71
C PHE A 97 19.08 15.45 9.21
N GLU A 98 19.59 16.61 8.81
CA GLU A 98 19.12 17.94 9.23
C GLU A 98 17.73 18.27 8.62
N LYS A 99 17.36 17.63 7.53
CA LYS A 99 16.04 17.78 6.92
C LYS A 99 14.95 16.92 7.57
N ARG A 100 15.27 16.08 8.54
CA ARG A 100 14.27 15.25 9.22
C ARG A 100 13.33 16.12 10.04
N THR A 101 12.03 15.98 9.79
CA THR A 101 10.97 16.66 10.53
C THR A 101 10.04 15.63 11.19
N PRO A 102 9.11 16.06 12.05
CA PRO A 102 8.00 15.21 12.44
C PRO A 102 7.32 14.63 11.21
N TYR A 103 6.88 13.38 11.32
CA TYR A 103 6.34 12.58 10.23
C TYR A 103 4.88 12.20 10.49
N ALA A 104 4.05 12.24 9.46
CA ALA A 104 2.69 11.72 9.51
C ALA A 104 2.37 10.90 8.27
N SER A 105 1.45 9.94 8.42
CA SER A 105 0.84 9.23 7.30
C SER A 105 -0.65 9.56 7.26
N LEU A 106 -1.18 9.82 6.08
CA LEU A 106 -2.61 10.00 5.88
C LEU A 106 -3.08 9.34 4.58
N GLN A 107 -4.35 9.00 4.52
CA GLN A 107 -5.02 8.54 3.30
C GLN A 107 -5.89 9.64 2.74
N THR A 108 -5.96 9.75 1.42
CA THR A 108 -6.85 10.66 0.71
C THR A 108 -7.97 9.91 -0.01
N SER A 109 -7.75 8.61 -0.25
CA SER A 109 -8.71 7.68 -0.85
C SER A 109 -8.56 6.28 -0.28
N LEU A 110 -9.57 5.44 -0.47
CA LEU A 110 -9.58 4.04 -0.08
C LEU A 110 -9.86 3.15 -1.27
N GLY A 111 -9.15 2.03 -1.35
CA GLY A 111 -9.34 0.99 -2.36
C GLY A 111 -8.61 1.27 -3.68
N CYS A 112 -8.81 0.37 -4.62
CA CYS A 112 -8.19 0.41 -5.94
C CYS A 112 -9.17 -0.11 -6.99
N GLN A 113 -9.08 0.42 -8.21
CA GLN A 113 -9.94 -0.04 -9.31
C GLN A 113 -9.36 -1.23 -10.09
N PHE A 114 -8.14 -1.66 -9.77
CA PHE A 114 -7.47 -2.77 -10.45
C PHE A 114 -7.68 -4.09 -9.72
N GLY A 115 -7.76 -5.18 -10.47
CA GLY A 115 -7.93 -6.54 -9.98
C GLY A 115 -6.65 -7.37 -10.10
N CYS A 116 -5.49 -6.84 -9.68
CA CYS A 116 -4.24 -7.60 -9.75
C CYS A 116 -4.34 -8.88 -8.92
N ASN A 117 -3.99 -10.03 -9.48
CA ASN A 117 -4.21 -11.34 -8.86
C ASN A 117 -3.38 -11.60 -7.58
N PHE A 118 -2.28 -10.89 -7.40
CA PHE A 118 -1.45 -10.94 -6.19
C PHE A 118 -1.91 -10.00 -5.07
N CYS A 119 -2.86 -9.08 -5.36
CA CYS A 119 -3.27 -8.03 -4.44
C CYS A 119 -4.56 -8.38 -3.71
N MET A 120 -4.64 -8.03 -2.42
CA MET A 120 -5.82 -8.29 -1.58
C MET A 120 -6.53 -7.01 -1.11
N ILE A 121 -6.08 -5.82 -1.57
CA ILE A 121 -6.51 -4.55 -0.97
C ILE A 121 -8.02 -4.29 -1.05
N ASN A 122 -8.66 -4.75 -2.12
CA ASN A 122 -10.09 -4.51 -2.32
C ASN A 122 -11.01 -5.38 -1.44
N ILE A 123 -10.47 -6.34 -0.70
CA ILE A 123 -11.28 -7.15 0.21
C ILE A 123 -11.91 -6.30 1.32
N LEU A 124 -11.29 -5.18 1.70
CA LEU A 124 -11.80 -4.24 2.69
C LEU A 124 -13.00 -3.42 2.20
N ASN A 125 -13.24 -3.40 0.88
CA ASN A 125 -14.39 -2.70 0.28
C ASN A 125 -15.65 -3.57 0.19
N ARG A 126 -15.61 -4.77 0.72
CA ARG A 126 -16.66 -5.77 0.65
C ARG A 126 -17.77 -5.47 1.65
N ASP A 127 -19.03 -5.56 1.19
CA ASP A 127 -20.24 -5.33 1.99
C ASP A 127 -21.36 -6.36 1.70
N ASP A 128 -21.01 -7.50 1.10
CA ASP A 128 -21.94 -8.57 0.75
C ASP A 128 -21.81 -9.81 1.66
N ASN A 129 -22.69 -10.78 1.47
CA ASN A 129 -22.73 -12.05 2.20
C ASN A 129 -22.01 -13.19 1.46
N GLU A 130 -21.33 -12.91 0.35
CA GLU A 130 -20.60 -13.95 -0.36
C GLU A 130 -19.41 -14.45 0.47
N GLU A 131 -19.02 -15.69 0.26
CA GLU A 131 -17.81 -16.25 0.84
C GLU A 131 -16.62 -15.33 0.63
N VAL A 132 -15.69 -15.27 1.59
CA VAL A 132 -14.48 -14.45 1.49
C VAL A 132 -13.80 -14.74 0.16
N GLY A 133 -14.14 -13.92 -0.81
CA GLY A 133 -13.79 -14.11 -2.20
C GLY A 133 -12.48 -13.43 -2.55
N VAL A 134 -12.27 -13.28 -3.83
CA VAL A 134 -11.11 -12.63 -4.39
C VAL A 134 -11.34 -11.12 -4.46
N ALA A 135 -10.33 -10.36 -4.06
CA ALA A 135 -10.40 -8.90 -3.98
C ALA A 135 -10.79 -8.22 -5.32
N SER A 136 -10.48 -8.84 -6.45
CA SER A 136 -10.81 -8.32 -7.79
C SER A 136 -12.31 -8.10 -8.03
N ASN A 137 -13.17 -8.86 -7.36
CA ASN A 137 -14.63 -8.72 -7.49
C ASN A 137 -15.17 -7.45 -6.84
N TYR A 138 -14.37 -6.79 -6.00
CA TYR A 138 -14.76 -5.63 -5.19
C TYR A 138 -13.97 -4.37 -5.54
N SER A 139 -13.41 -4.33 -6.76
CA SER A 139 -12.58 -3.21 -7.24
C SER A 139 -13.39 -1.91 -7.29
N ARG A 140 -13.16 -1.02 -6.34
CA ARG A 140 -13.75 0.32 -6.27
C ARG A 140 -12.87 1.28 -5.48
N MET A 141 -13.06 2.55 -5.75
CA MET A 141 -12.38 3.62 -5.01
C MET A 141 -13.40 4.54 -4.33
N ARG A 142 -13.07 5.01 -3.15
CA ARG A 142 -13.83 6.01 -2.40
C ARG A 142 -12.88 7.14 -2.00
N PHE A 143 -13.38 8.37 -1.99
CA PHE A 143 -12.57 9.56 -1.77
C PHE A 143 -13.18 10.44 -0.69
N TRP A 144 -12.33 10.97 0.19
CA TRP A 144 -12.71 12.18 0.92
C TRP A 144 -12.73 13.36 -0.04
N SER A 145 -13.50 14.41 0.26
CA SER A 145 -13.46 15.62 -0.55
C SER A 145 -12.05 16.26 -0.48
N THR A 146 -11.67 16.94 -1.56
CA THR A 146 -10.39 17.68 -1.58
C THR A 146 -10.33 18.72 -0.46
N ASN A 147 -11.44 19.40 -0.16
CA ASN A 147 -11.53 20.36 0.93
C ASN A 147 -11.31 19.72 2.31
N PHE A 148 -11.81 18.51 2.52
CA PHE A 148 -11.58 17.77 3.74
C PHE A 148 -10.09 17.43 3.90
N ILE A 149 -9.48 16.87 2.88
CA ILE A 149 -8.08 16.46 2.90
C ILE A 149 -7.14 17.65 3.06
N ILE A 150 -7.43 18.78 2.41
CA ILE A 150 -6.63 20.00 2.57
C ILE A 150 -6.66 20.49 4.03
N LYS A 151 -7.78 20.41 4.72
CA LYS A 151 -7.85 20.73 6.16
C LYS A 151 -6.98 19.81 7.01
N GLU A 152 -6.88 18.54 6.67
CA GLU A 152 -5.97 17.60 7.36
C GLU A 152 -4.49 17.97 7.11
N PHE A 153 -4.13 18.35 5.88
CA PHE A 153 -2.80 18.88 5.57
C PHE A 153 -2.50 20.16 6.35
N ASP A 154 -3.46 21.12 6.40
CA ASP A 154 -3.30 22.36 7.14
C ASP A 154 -3.05 22.09 8.63
N LYS A 155 -3.79 21.19 9.26
CA LYS A 155 -3.55 20.77 10.65
C LYS A 155 -2.12 20.22 10.85
N LEU A 156 -1.66 19.35 9.95
CA LEU A 156 -0.31 18.78 10.04
C LEU A 156 0.77 19.85 9.87
N ILE A 157 0.62 20.74 8.90
CA ILE A 157 1.54 21.86 8.66
C ILE A 157 1.61 22.77 9.89
N ASP A 158 0.47 23.13 10.49
CA ASP A 158 0.39 23.95 11.70
C ASP A 158 1.05 23.28 12.92
N MET A 159 1.09 21.95 12.94
CA MET A 159 1.82 21.16 13.94
C MET A 159 3.33 21.02 13.65
N GLY A 160 3.83 21.61 12.56
CA GLY A 160 5.23 21.54 12.15
C GLY A 160 5.60 20.26 11.37
N VAL A 161 4.62 19.46 10.99
CA VAL A 161 4.85 18.24 10.19
C VAL A 161 5.03 18.64 8.72
N LYS A 162 6.23 18.42 8.19
CA LYS A 162 6.57 18.71 6.79
C LYS A 162 6.81 17.46 5.95
N THR A 163 7.09 16.34 6.59
CA THR A 163 7.27 15.05 5.92
C THR A 163 6.01 14.21 6.07
N ILE A 164 5.33 13.96 4.97
CA ILE A 164 4.00 13.32 4.94
C ILE A 164 4.01 12.17 3.94
N ARG A 165 3.47 11.03 4.36
CA ARG A 165 3.22 9.90 3.47
C ARG A 165 1.75 9.80 3.14
N ILE A 166 1.39 9.97 1.88
CA ILE A 166 0.08 9.59 1.38
C ILE A 166 0.11 8.07 1.17
N VAL A 167 -0.71 7.35 1.95
CA VAL A 167 -0.73 5.88 1.96
C VAL A 167 -1.86 5.29 1.11
N ASP A 168 -2.40 6.09 0.20
CA ASP A 168 -3.35 5.60 -0.82
C ASP A 168 -2.68 4.51 -1.65
N GLU A 169 -3.42 3.50 -2.02
CA GLU A 169 -2.94 2.45 -2.92
C GLU A 169 -2.55 3.00 -4.31
N MET A 170 -3.26 4.06 -4.75
CA MET A 170 -3.11 4.63 -6.09
C MET A 170 -3.47 6.13 -6.13
N PHE A 171 -2.61 6.99 -5.60
CA PHE A 171 -2.90 8.43 -5.49
C PHE A 171 -3.14 9.11 -6.84
N LEU A 172 -2.25 8.90 -7.84
CA LEU A 172 -2.32 9.57 -9.14
C LEU A 172 -3.21 8.85 -10.17
N LEU A 173 -4.30 8.23 -9.73
CA LEU A 173 -5.15 7.46 -10.62
C LEU A 173 -6.32 8.27 -11.19
N ASN A 174 -6.99 9.09 -10.38
CA ASN A 174 -8.14 9.89 -10.78
C ASN A 174 -7.76 11.37 -10.96
N PRO A 175 -7.54 11.87 -12.20
CA PRO A 175 -7.15 13.27 -12.45
C PRO A 175 -8.16 14.30 -11.91
N LYS A 176 -9.46 13.97 -11.94
CA LYS A 176 -10.51 14.88 -11.41
C LYS A 176 -10.41 15.06 -9.89
N TYR A 177 -9.71 14.16 -9.21
CA TYR A 177 -9.47 14.21 -7.78
C TYR A 177 -8.10 14.79 -7.43
N TYR A 178 -7.02 14.17 -7.93
CA TYR A 178 -5.68 14.57 -7.50
C TYR A 178 -5.21 15.92 -8.06
N ILE A 179 -5.68 16.33 -9.26
CA ILE A 179 -5.24 17.63 -9.83
C ILE A 179 -5.66 18.79 -8.94
N PRO A 180 -6.97 18.98 -8.57
CA PRO A 180 -7.37 20.04 -7.68
C PRO A 180 -6.70 19.96 -6.29
N LEU A 181 -6.44 18.75 -5.80
CA LEU A 181 -5.74 18.57 -4.53
C LEU A 181 -4.28 19.03 -4.62
N CYS A 182 -3.56 18.63 -5.68
CA CYS A 182 -2.17 19.05 -5.91
C CYS A 182 -2.06 20.57 -6.17
N GLU A 183 -3.02 21.19 -6.83
CA GLU A 183 -3.06 22.65 -7.01
C GLU A 183 -3.15 23.38 -5.67
N GLN A 184 -4.05 22.93 -4.79
CA GLN A 184 -4.18 23.50 -3.45
C GLN A 184 -2.96 23.25 -2.56
N LEU A 185 -2.31 22.08 -2.67
CA LEU A 185 -1.06 21.79 -1.97
C LEU A 185 0.09 22.66 -2.49
N ALA A 186 0.18 22.89 -3.81
CA ALA A 186 1.19 23.77 -4.39
C ALA A 186 1.11 25.20 -3.86
N GLU A 187 -0.10 25.72 -3.58
CA GLU A 187 -0.28 27.04 -2.95
C GLU A 187 0.25 27.07 -1.50
N ARG A 188 0.27 25.95 -0.80
CA ARG A 188 0.78 25.79 0.56
C ARG A 188 2.28 25.51 0.62
N ASN A 189 2.86 25.05 -0.48
CA ASN A 189 4.26 24.63 -0.60
C ASN A 189 5.12 25.63 -1.40
N LYS A 190 4.84 26.93 -1.32
CA LYS A 190 5.60 27.96 -2.04
C LYS A 190 7.08 28.06 -1.62
N ASP A 191 7.37 27.67 -0.38
CA ASP A 191 8.73 27.62 0.18
C ASP A 191 9.45 26.28 -0.10
N ASP A 192 8.82 25.40 -0.85
CA ASP A 192 9.30 24.03 -1.15
C ASP A 192 9.67 23.19 0.10
N SER A 193 9.02 23.47 1.22
CA SER A 193 9.34 22.80 2.49
C SER A 193 8.65 21.45 2.69
N LEU A 194 7.54 21.19 2.00
CA LEU A 194 6.83 19.91 2.11
C LEU A 194 7.60 18.79 1.40
N ARG A 195 7.65 17.64 2.06
CA ARG A 195 8.21 16.40 1.53
C ARG A 195 7.15 15.33 1.60
N ILE A 196 6.48 15.12 0.48
CA ILE A 196 5.39 14.17 0.38
C ILE A 196 5.86 12.93 -0.39
N TRP A 197 5.55 11.78 0.16
CA TRP A 197 5.68 10.49 -0.48
C TRP A 197 4.31 9.98 -0.88
N SER A 198 4.16 9.41 -2.08
CA SER A 198 2.92 8.74 -2.48
C SER A 198 3.17 7.50 -3.34
N TYR A 199 2.12 6.70 -3.50
CA TYR A 199 2.14 5.49 -4.32
C TYR A 199 1.41 5.71 -5.64
N SER A 200 1.93 5.15 -6.71
CA SER A 200 1.24 5.13 -7.99
C SER A 200 1.74 4.00 -8.89
N ARG A 201 1.17 3.90 -10.09
CA ARG A 201 1.62 2.97 -11.13
C ARG A 201 2.47 3.71 -12.15
N ILE A 202 3.35 2.97 -12.81
CA ILE A 202 4.23 3.52 -13.86
C ILE A 202 3.45 4.16 -15.01
N ASP A 203 2.27 3.64 -15.34
CA ASP A 203 1.45 4.15 -16.45
C ASP A 203 0.67 5.43 -16.12
N THR A 204 0.56 5.81 -14.84
CA THR A 204 -0.18 7.01 -14.41
C THR A 204 0.69 8.27 -14.37
N VAL A 205 2.02 8.13 -14.47
CA VAL A 205 3.00 9.21 -14.28
C VAL A 205 3.75 9.60 -15.55
N LYS A 206 3.20 9.36 -16.75
CA LYS A 206 3.86 9.60 -18.04
C LYS A 206 3.77 11.05 -18.55
N ARG A 207 2.96 11.92 -17.97
CA ARG A 207 2.70 13.27 -18.45
C ARG A 207 3.55 14.32 -17.73
N PRO A 208 4.51 14.99 -18.41
CA PRO A 208 5.42 15.94 -17.78
C PRO A 208 4.71 17.11 -17.06
N GLU A 209 3.60 17.60 -17.62
CA GLU A 209 2.82 18.70 -17.01
C GLU A 209 2.22 18.29 -15.68
N ILE A 210 1.78 17.03 -15.53
CA ILE A 210 1.28 16.47 -14.28
C ILE A 210 2.42 16.30 -13.27
N LEU A 211 3.57 15.77 -13.71
CA LEU A 211 4.75 15.62 -12.85
C LEU A 211 5.21 16.96 -12.26
N LYS A 212 5.22 18.03 -13.08
CA LYS A 212 5.54 19.38 -12.59
C LYS A 212 4.56 19.88 -11.54
N LEU A 213 3.26 19.63 -11.70
CA LEU A 213 2.25 19.97 -10.69
C LEU A 213 2.45 19.16 -9.40
N VAL A 214 2.63 17.87 -9.53
CA VAL A 214 2.88 16.93 -8.43
C VAL A 214 4.12 17.34 -7.62
N ARG A 215 5.21 17.70 -8.31
CA ARG A 215 6.45 18.19 -7.67
C ARG A 215 6.21 19.50 -6.90
N ARG A 216 5.52 20.48 -7.52
CA ARG A 216 5.17 21.73 -6.85
C ARG A 216 4.29 21.53 -5.62
N ALA A 217 3.40 20.53 -5.63
CA ALA A 217 2.58 20.15 -4.48
C ALA A 217 3.39 19.59 -3.30
N GLY A 218 4.70 19.37 -3.48
CA GLY A 218 5.60 18.85 -2.46
C GLY A 218 5.82 17.33 -2.56
N ILE A 219 5.29 16.65 -3.58
CA ILE A 219 5.54 15.22 -3.78
C ILE A 219 6.94 15.06 -4.37
N LYS A 220 7.89 14.70 -3.49
CA LYS A 220 9.31 14.51 -3.82
C LYS A 220 9.68 13.04 -4.02
N TRP A 221 8.80 12.14 -3.63
CA TRP A 221 8.97 10.69 -3.79
C TRP A 221 7.73 10.03 -4.36
N LEU A 222 7.93 9.18 -5.35
CA LEU A 222 6.91 8.29 -5.90
C LEU A 222 7.34 6.83 -5.75
N ALA A 223 6.55 6.05 -5.03
CA ALA A 223 6.69 4.61 -5.02
C ALA A 223 5.91 4.04 -6.20
N LEU A 224 6.62 3.51 -7.18
CA LEU A 224 6.06 3.04 -8.44
C LEU A 224 6.12 1.52 -8.55
N GLY A 225 4.96 0.90 -8.74
CA GLY A 225 4.89 -0.53 -9.06
C GLY A 225 5.30 -0.77 -10.52
N ILE A 226 6.42 -1.46 -10.71
CA ILE A 226 6.95 -1.91 -12.00
C ILE A 226 6.69 -3.42 -12.15
N GLU A 227 6.81 -4.13 -11.06
CA GLU A 227 6.62 -5.56 -10.81
C GLU A 227 7.63 -6.43 -11.53
N SER A 228 7.67 -6.47 -12.87
CA SER A 228 8.59 -7.28 -13.66
C SER A 228 9.13 -6.51 -14.86
N GLY A 229 10.36 -6.78 -15.24
CA GLY A 229 10.99 -6.35 -16.49
C GLY A 229 10.48 -7.09 -17.72
N ASP A 230 9.87 -8.27 -17.51
CA ASP A 230 9.32 -9.08 -18.59
C ASP A 230 7.83 -8.76 -18.82
N LYS A 231 7.48 -8.42 -20.06
CA LYS A 231 6.12 -8.04 -20.46
C LYS A 231 5.12 -9.19 -20.27
N SER A 232 5.50 -10.42 -20.59
CA SER A 232 4.60 -11.58 -20.48
C SER A 232 4.23 -11.86 -19.03
N VAL A 233 5.19 -11.76 -18.12
CA VAL A 233 4.97 -11.92 -16.67
C VAL A 233 4.02 -10.84 -16.13
N ARG A 234 4.17 -9.56 -16.57
CA ARG A 234 3.24 -8.50 -16.17
C ARG A 234 1.81 -8.72 -16.64
N LEU A 235 1.64 -9.24 -17.86
CA LEU A 235 0.33 -9.52 -18.44
C LEU A 235 -0.41 -10.63 -17.69
N GLU A 236 0.30 -11.66 -17.28
CA GLU A 236 -0.28 -12.82 -16.62
C GLU A 236 -0.91 -12.49 -15.25
N VAL A 237 -0.41 -11.48 -14.58
CA VAL A 237 -0.94 -11.06 -13.27
C VAL A 237 -2.02 -9.98 -13.35
N ASP A 238 -2.61 -9.77 -14.52
CA ASP A 238 -3.71 -8.82 -14.81
C ASP A 238 -3.41 -7.34 -14.46
N LYS A 239 -2.15 -7.01 -14.24
CA LYS A 239 -1.70 -5.62 -14.13
C LYS A 239 -1.57 -4.94 -15.50
N GLY A 240 -1.78 -5.66 -16.52
CA GLY A 240 -1.34 -5.66 -17.89
C GLY A 240 -1.79 -4.54 -18.81
N LYS A 241 -2.55 -3.53 -18.42
CA LYS A 241 -2.94 -2.45 -19.37
C LYS A 241 -1.85 -1.39 -19.62
N PHE A 242 -0.63 -1.59 -19.16
CA PHE A 242 0.51 -0.73 -19.53
C PHE A 242 1.52 -1.43 -20.45
N GLU A 243 1.02 -2.26 -21.35
CA GLU A 243 1.81 -2.98 -22.34
C GLU A 243 2.71 -2.07 -23.16
N ASP A 244 2.23 -0.86 -23.46
CA ASP A 244 2.87 0.11 -24.34
C ASP A 244 3.64 1.19 -23.58
N VAL A 245 3.91 0.98 -22.27
CA VAL A 245 4.69 1.92 -21.47
C VAL A 245 6.17 1.59 -21.58
N ASP A 246 6.96 2.50 -22.12
CA ASP A 246 8.40 2.49 -21.95
C ASP A 246 8.73 2.93 -20.52
N VAL A 247 9.05 1.94 -19.68
CA VAL A 247 9.37 2.17 -18.27
C VAL A 247 10.56 3.10 -18.10
N GLN A 248 11.57 3.02 -18.98
CA GLN A 248 12.76 3.86 -18.92
C GLN A 248 12.44 5.32 -19.23
N GLU A 249 11.68 5.56 -20.29
CA GLU A 249 11.23 6.90 -20.66
C GLU A 249 10.40 7.54 -19.53
N VAL A 250 9.50 6.76 -18.89
CA VAL A 250 8.68 7.27 -17.79
C VAL A 250 9.52 7.60 -16.56
N ILE A 251 10.42 6.72 -16.15
CA ILE A 251 11.32 6.99 -15.00
C ILE A 251 12.20 8.21 -15.28
N GLN A 252 12.72 8.35 -16.50
CA GLN A 252 13.49 9.55 -16.88
C GLN A 252 12.65 10.83 -16.72
N LYS A 253 11.40 10.85 -17.19
CA LYS A 253 10.49 12.00 -17.01
C LYS A 253 10.21 12.33 -15.54
N VAL A 254 10.11 11.31 -14.69
CA VAL A 254 9.92 11.51 -13.24
C VAL A 254 11.18 12.16 -12.64
N HIS A 255 12.37 11.68 -12.99
CA HIS A 255 13.64 12.28 -12.53
C HIS A 255 13.82 13.71 -13.08
N GLU A 256 13.48 13.99 -14.35
CA GLU A 256 13.52 15.34 -14.95
C GLU A 256 12.56 16.31 -14.24
N ALA A 257 11.52 15.81 -13.56
CA ALA A 257 10.63 16.60 -12.73
C ALA A 257 11.15 16.80 -11.29
N ASP A 258 12.38 16.39 -10.97
CA ASP A 258 12.98 16.43 -9.63
C ASP A 258 12.15 15.63 -8.61
N ILE A 259 11.74 14.42 -8.98
CA ILE A 259 11.02 13.48 -8.13
C ILE A 259 11.83 12.19 -8.02
N ASN A 260 12.11 11.78 -6.79
CA ASN A 260 12.77 10.52 -6.51
C ASN A 260 11.81 9.33 -6.71
N VAL A 261 12.34 8.20 -7.12
CA VAL A 261 11.57 6.99 -7.34
C VAL A 261 12.00 5.89 -6.37
N MET A 262 11.01 5.32 -5.69
CA MET A 262 11.10 4.00 -5.08
C MET A 262 10.51 3.00 -6.06
N ALA A 263 11.35 2.26 -6.76
CA ALA A 263 10.91 1.23 -7.70
C ALA A 263 10.59 -0.07 -6.96
N ASN A 264 9.40 -0.62 -7.20
CA ASN A 264 8.93 -1.85 -6.58
C ASN A 264 8.81 -2.97 -7.62
N TYR A 265 9.40 -4.12 -7.30
CA TYR A 265 9.42 -5.32 -8.12
C TYR A 265 8.89 -6.52 -7.35
N ILE A 266 8.40 -7.52 -8.06
CA ILE A 266 8.00 -8.81 -7.50
C ILE A 266 8.72 -9.91 -8.26
N PHE A 267 9.42 -10.80 -7.55
CA PHE A 267 10.05 -11.99 -8.08
C PHE A 267 9.20 -13.23 -7.76
N GLY A 268 9.12 -14.17 -8.67
CA GLY A 268 8.35 -15.39 -8.49
C GLY A 268 6.86 -15.22 -8.77
N LEU A 269 6.46 -14.26 -9.60
CA LEU A 269 5.13 -14.24 -10.19
C LEU A 269 4.90 -15.53 -11.01
N PRO A 270 3.66 -15.99 -11.21
CA PRO A 270 3.38 -17.31 -11.79
C PRO A 270 4.18 -17.66 -13.04
N GLY A 271 4.34 -16.73 -13.99
CA GLY A 271 5.11 -16.92 -15.22
C GLY A 271 6.62 -16.70 -15.10
N ASP A 272 7.14 -16.43 -13.88
CA ASP A 272 8.58 -16.17 -13.73
C ASP A 272 9.43 -17.43 -13.89
N THR A 273 10.56 -17.20 -14.54
CA THR A 273 11.70 -18.08 -14.66
C THR A 273 12.96 -17.35 -14.16
N GLU A 274 14.07 -18.02 -14.02
CA GLU A 274 15.35 -17.38 -13.71
C GLU A 274 15.71 -16.28 -14.73
N ASP A 275 15.46 -16.53 -16.04
CA ASP A 275 15.72 -15.55 -17.10
C ASP A 275 14.83 -14.31 -16.99
N THR A 276 13.54 -14.44 -16.67
CA THR A 276 12.65 -13.28 -16.53
C THR A 276 12.97 -12.47 -15.28
N ILE A 277 13.32 -13.12 -14.18
CA ILE A 277 13.83 -12.47 -12.96
C ILE A 277 15.12 -11.71 -13.26
N LYS A 278 16.06 -12.33 -14.00
CA LYS A 278 17.29 -11.67 -14.43
C LYS A 278 17.02 -10.43 -15.29
N LYS A 279 16.12 -10.51 -16.26
CA LYS A 279 15.68 -9.34 -17.05
C LYS A 279 15.11 -8.23 -16.15
N THR A 280 14.33 -8.58 -15.13
CA THR A 280 13.77 -7.63 -14.18
C THR A 280 14.88 -6.95 -13.38
N PHE A 281 15.86 -7.69 -12.92
CA PHE A 281 17.01 -7.15 -12.21
C PHE A 281 17.89 -6.27 -13.12
N GLU A 282 18.17 -6.70 -14.35
CA GLU A 282 18.93 -5.91 -15.34
C GLU A 282 18.22 -4.58 -15.67
N LEU A 283 16.87 -4.60 -15.83
CA LEU A 283 16.09 -3.39 -15.97
C LEU A 283 16.26 -2.47 -14.74
N SER A 284 16.20 -3.02 -13.53
CA SER A 284 16.33 -2.24 -12.30
C SER A 284 17.69 -1.54 -12.20
N LEU A 285 18.79 -2.21 -12.56
CA LEU A 285 20.12 -1.61 -12.63
C LEU A 285 20.19 -0.47 -13.66
N LYS A 286 19.53 -0.66 -14.82
CA LYS A 286 19.48 0.34 -15.88
C LYS A 286 18.67 1.57 -15.48
N LEU A 287 17.59 1.40 -14.75
CA LEU A 287 16.77 2.50 -14.21
C LEU A 287 17.49 3.27 -13.10
N CYS A 288 18.25 2.58 -12.28
CA CYS A 288 19.05 3.12 -11.17
C CYS A 288 18.29 4.17 -10.35
N THR A 289 17.19 3.74 -9.72
CA THR A 289 16.34 4.61 -8.90
C THR A 289 16.90 4.80 -7.49
N ALA A 290 16.58 5.93 -6.85
CA ALA A 290 17.04 6.26 -5.49
C ALA A 290 16.53 5.30 -4.39
N GLY A 291 15.44 4.59 -4.66
CA GLY A 291 14.94 3.51 -3.82
C GLY A 291 14.60 2.27 -4.64
N TRP A 292 14.86 1.10 -4.08
CA TRP A 292 14.63 -0.18 -4.73
C TRP A 292 14.08 -1.20 -3.75
N ASN A 293 12.93 -1.79 -4.07
CA ASN A 293 12.36 -2.90 -3.33
C ASN A 293 12.07 -4.06 -4.27
N THR A 294 12.33 -5.28 -3.80
CA THR A 294 11.82 -6.49 -4.44
C THR A 294 11.26 -7.45 -3.40
N TYR A 295 10.14 -8.04 -3.74
CA TYR A 295 9.41 -8.97 -2.89
C TYR A 295 9.29 -10.33 -3.58
N GLY A 296 9.30 -11.43 -2.81
CA GLY A 296 8.84 -12.70 -3.33
C GLY A 296 7.31 -12.66 -3.51
N ALA A 297 6.81 -13.22 -4.62
CA ALA A 297 5.36 -13.32 -4.83
C ALA A 297 4.71 -14.14 -3.71
N MET A 298 3.74 -13.54 -3.03
CA MET A 298 3.13 -14.11 -1.84
C MET A 298 1.66 -14.41 -2.10
N ALA A 299 1.20 -15.57 -1.64
CA ALA A 299 -0.21 -15.92 -1.61
C ALA A 299 -0.91 -15.20 -0.43
N LEU A 300 -1.09 -13.89 -0.54
CA LEU A 300 -1.74 -13.12 0.53
C LEU A 300 -3.21 -13.54 0.68
N PRO A 301 -3.68 -13.87 1.90
CA PRO A 301 -5.07 -14.26 2.13
C PRO A 301 -6.04 -13.22 1.56
N GLY A 302 -6.98 -13.68 0.72
CA GLY A 302 -7.94 -12.83 0.01
C GLY A 302 -7.52 -12.42 -1.41
N SER A 303 -6.30 -12.76 -1.88
CA SER A 303 -5.88 -12.57 -3.26
C SER A 303 -6.29 -13.75 -4.15
N LEU A 304 -6.32 -13.52 -5.48
CA LEU A 304 -6.52 -14.61 -6.45
C LEU A 304 -5.42 -15.66 -6.37
N LEU A 305 -4.17 -15.24 -6.16
CA LEU A 305 -3.05 -16.19 -5.99
C LEU A 305 -3.22 -17.06 -4.75
N TYR A 306 -3.79 -16.53 -3.66
CA TYR A 306 -4.09 -17.32 -2.47
C TYR A 306 -5.15 -18.38 -2.77
N LYS A 307 -6.24 -17.99 -3.44
CA LYS A 307 -7.28 -18.93 -3.84
C LYS A 307 -6.71 -20.04 -4.74
N LYS A 308 -5.94 -19.66 -5.76
CA LYS A 308 -5.28 -20.63 -6.65
C LYS A 308 -4.36 -21.56 -5.89
N ALA A 309 -3.55 -21.05 -4.96
CA ALA A 309 -2.64 -21.88 -4.15
C ALA A 309 -3.39 -22.92 -3.31
N LEU A 310 -4.57 -22.55 -2.75
CA LEU A 310 -5.44 -23.48 -2.04
C LEU A 310 -6.00 -24.56 -2.98
N ASP A 311 -6.52 -24.16 -4.14
CA ASP A 311 -7.11 -25.07 -5.13
C ASP A 311 -6.07 -26.07 -5.67
N ASP A 312 -4.83 -25.61 -5.88
CA ASP A 312 -3.70 -26.41 -6.39
C ASP A 312 -3.00 -27.23 -5.31
N GLY A 313 -3.36 -27.08 -4.03
CA GLY A 313 -2.69 -27.72 -2.90
C GLY A 313 -1.23 -27.25 -2.70
N THR A 314 -0.90 -26.03 -3.15
CA THR A 314 0.41 -25.42 -2.94
C THR A 314 0.64 -25.18 -1.46
N LYS A 315 1.84 -25.50 -0.96
CA LYS A 315 2.18 -25.26 0.45
C LYS A 315 2.13 -23.76 0.76
N LEU A 316 1.30 -23.39 1.72
CA LEU A 316 1.18 -22.05 2.27
C LEU A 316 1.89 -21.94 3.63
N PRO A 317 2.21 -20.70 4.08
CA PRO A 317 2.76 -20.50 5.43
C PRO A 317 1.82 -21.03 6.53
N ASP A 318 2.41 -21.71 7.52
CA ASP A 318 1.70 -22.23 8.69
C ASP A 318 1.39 -21.13 9.72
N THR A 319 2.17 -20.05 9.71
CA THR A 319 2.08 -18.92 10.63
C THR A 319 2.00 -17.59 9.88
N TYR A 320 1.62 -16.52 10.59
CA TYR A 320 1.53 -15.18 9.99
C TYR A 320 2.89 -14.63 9.56
N GLU A 321 3.96 -14.99 10.26
CA GLU A 321 5.33 -14.59 9.92
C GLU A 321 5.73 -15.07 8.54
N GLY A 322 5.27 -16.24 8.13
CA GLY A 322 5.55 -16.79 6.81
C GLY A 322 4.97 -15.97 5.64
N TYR A 323 3.95 -15.13 5.90
CA TYR A 323 3.40 -14.18 4.93
C TYR A 323 4.13 -12.83 4.92
N SER A 324 5.06 -12.59 5.83
CA SER A 324 5.83 -11.36 5.87
C SER A 324 6.95 -11.39 4.82
N PHE A 325 7.05 -10.34 4.01
CA PHE A 325 8.09 -10.22 2.98
C PHE A 325 9.52 -10.16 3.54
N HIS A 326 9.67 -9.82 4.81
CA HIS A 326 10.96 -9.57 5.47
C HIS A 326 11.23 -10.48 6.66
N SER A 327 10.40 -11.50 6.90
CA SER A 327 10.61 -12.51 7.93
C SER A 327 11.65 -13.54 7.47
N TYR A 328 12.37 -14.11 8.41
CA TYR A 328 13.21 -15.31 8.15
C TYR A 328 12.39 -16.53 7.72
N ASP A 329 11.13 -16.60 8.16
CA ASP A 329 10.19 -17.68 7.86
C ASP A 329 9.35 -17.38 6.59
N THR A 330 9.69 -16.33 5.84
CA THR A 330 8.96 -15.97 4.63
C THR A 330 8.89 -17.14 3.65
N LEU A 331 7.68 -17.45 3.19
CA LEU A 331 7.43 -18.53 2.24
C LEU A 331 6.67 -17.98 1.02
N PRO A 332 7.38 -17.49 -0.01
CA PRO A 332 6.72 -17.05 -1.24
C PRO A 332 6.19 -18.23 -2.03
N LEU A 333 5.38 -17.93 -3.04
CA LEU A 333 4.91 -18.92 -3.98
C LEU A 333 6.08 -19.49 -4.81
N PRO A 334 6.09 -20.80 -5.12
CA PRO A 334 6.87 -21.32 -6.20
C PRO A 334 6.27 -20.89 -7.54
N THR A 335 7.06 -20.94 -8.60
CA THR A 335 6.58 -20.86 -9.98
C THR A 335 6.59 -22.25 -10.62
N GLU A 336 6.17 -22.35 -11.90
CA GLU A 336 6.32 -23.62 -12.64
C GLU A 336 7.78 -24.07 -12.80
N LYS A 337 8.74 -23.13 -12.71
CA LYS A 337 10.17 -23.36 -12.98
C LYS A 337 11.07 -23.16 -11.78
N LEU A 338 10.60 -22.50 -10.74
CA LEU A 338 11.39 -22.13 -9.57
C LEU A 338 10.69 -22.58 -8.28
N THR A 339 11.45 -23.13 -7.37
CA THR A 339 11.01 -23.37 -6.00
C THR A 339 10.91 -22.04 -5.21
N ALA A 340 10.13 -22.02 -4.14
CA ALA A 340 10.06 -20.86 -3.23
C ALA A 340 11.46 -20.44 -2.71
N ARG A 341 12.35 -21.41 -2.45
CA ARG A 341 13.72 -21.16 -2.00
C ARG A 341 14.56 -20.47 -3.08
N GLU A 342 14.45 -20.91 -4.33
CA GLU A 342 15.17 -20.27 -5.45
C GLU A 342 14.71 -18.84 -5.65
N VAL A 343 13.39 -18.58 -5.57
CA VAL A 343 12.84 -17.20 -5.64
C VAL A 343 13.45 -16.30 -4.55
N ILE A 344 13.51 -16.76 -3.30
CA ILE A 344 14.10 -16.00 -2.20
C ILE A 344 15.62 -15.79 -2.42
N THR A 345 16.33 -16.83 -2.85
CA THR A 345 17.76 -16.70 -3.12
C THR A 345 18.04 -15.65 -4.20
N LEU A 346 17.30 -15.69 -5.31
CA LEU A 346 17.42 -14.69 -6.38
C LEU A 346 17.08 -13.27 -5.90
N ARG A 347 16.06 -13.13 -5.03
CA ARG A 347 15.70 -11.84 -4.43
C ARG A 347 16.84 -11.28 -3.57
N ASP A 348 17.38 -12.09 -2.68
CA ASP A 348 18.43 -11.66 -1.74
C ASP A 348 19.72 -11.30 -2.48
N GLU A 349 20.11 -12.12 -3.45
CA GLU A 349 21.25 -11.79 -4.32
C GLU A 349 21.05 -10.50 -5.12
N ALA A 350 19.85 -10.26 -5.63
CA ALA A 350 19.52 -9.04 -6.35
C ALA A 350 19.56 -7.81 -5.41
N PHE A 351 19.06 -7.96 -4.17
CA PHE A 351 19.14 -6.93 -3.15
C PHE A 351 20.57 -6.51 -2.85
N ASP A 352 21.45 -7.49 -2.58
CA ASP A 352 22.86 -7.23 -2.29
C ASP A 352 23.57 -6.60 -3.50
N LYS A 353 23.33 -7.11 -4.70
CA LYS A 353 23.94 -6.58 -5.93
C LYS A 353 23.50 -5.15 -6.22
N TYR A 354 22.20 -4.82 -6.03
CA TYR A 354 21.68 -3.47 -6.25
C TYR A 354 22.26 -2.46 -5.26
N HIS A 355 22.25 -2.77 -3.98
CA HIS A 355 22.72 -1.85 -2.93
C HIS A 355 24.26 -1.71 -2.86
N ASN A 356 24.99 -2.57 -3.57
CA ASN A 356 26.43 -2.43 -3.81
C ASN A 356 26.76 -1.91 -5.22
N TYR A 357 25.73 -1.56 -6.03
CA TYR A 357 25.93 -1.06 -7.38
C TYR A 357 26.45 0.38 -7.34
N LYS A 358 27.65 0.61 -7.89
CA LYS A 358 28.33 1.91 -7.81
C LYS A 358 27.49 3.11 -8.28
N PRO A 359 26.73 3.06 -9.41
CA PRO A 359 25.84 4.15 -9.77
C PRO A 359 24.75 4.46 -8.74
N PHE A 360 24.20 3.42 -8.06
CA PHE A 360 23.24 3.62 -6.98
C PHE A 360 23.90 4.31 -5.77
N LEU A 361 25.08 3.87 -5.36
CA LEU A 361 25.80 4.49 -4.24
C LEU A 361 26.11 5.97 -4.54
N ASN A 362 26.57 6.28 -5.75
CA ASN A 362 26.80 7.67 -6.16
C ASN A 362 25.52 8.53 -6.22
N LEU A 363 24.34 7.91 -6.37
CA LEU A 363 23.07 8.62 -6.40
C LEU A 363 22.59 9.05 -5.01
N ILE A 364 22.96 8.29 -3.97
CA ILE A 364 22.49 8.51 -2.59
C ILE A 364 23.54 9.20 -1.70
N GLU A 365 24.80 9.30 -2.15
CA GLU A 365 25.87 10.12 -1.53
C GLU A 365 25.69 11.63 -1.84
#